data_cd779a6402b62562cbf3b7fad182692c
#
_entry.id   cd779a6402b62562cbf3b7fad182692c
#
_cell.length_a   1.000
_cell.length_b   1.000
_cell.length_c   1.000
_cell.angle_alpha   90.00
_cell.angle_beta   90.00
_cell.angle_gamma   90.00
#
_symmetry.space_group_name_H-M   'P 1'
#
loop_
_entity.id
_entity.type
_entity.pdbx_description
1 polymer ?
#
loop_
_entity_poly.entity_id
_entity_poly.type
_entity_poly.pdbx_seq_one_letter_code
_entity_poly.pdbx_strand_id
1 'polypeptide(L)'
;MLMLIKGGRVIDPGNLDGITDILIADGKIVEIKKDGLAGGEYPEVRIIDASDKIVTPGLIDMHVHLREPGHEYKETIETGCLAAAFGGFTAICCMPNTNPVNDCRQVTEYILQKTEAADTVRVYPVAAISKGLKGEALCEYAELKEAGAVAVSDDGNPVKNSQLMRRAMEYSKGFDLPVISHCEDFDLAAGGAMNEGGVATRLGLAGIPNVAESIMVLRDIALCELTGVPVHIAHVSTRESVRAIKDAKKRGIPVTAETAPHYFTLTDESVKKYNTNAKMYPPLRSGQDREAICRGIADGTIDVIATDHAPHSPIEKQVEFDRAANGIIGLETSVSLALKMVENGVISMTVLVEKMSTNPARILGLENGLLIGRPADITIIDPERSYRVNADNFKSLSRNTPFDGWDMKGKAVLTMVGGKIVYQDES
;
A
#
# COMPACT_ATOMS: atom_id res chain seq x y z
N MET A 1 29.81 8.21 -2.15
CA MET A 1 29.98 7.00 -3.01
C MET A 1 29.35 7.30 -4.37
N LEU A 2 30.06 6.97 -5.47
CA LEU A 2 29.56 7.20 -6.84
C LEU A 2 28.99 5.89 -7.42
N MET A 3 27.77 5.94 -7.94
CA MET A 3 27.08 4.80 -8.55
C MET A 3 26.44 5.20 -9.88
N LEU A 4 26.45 4.28 -10.83
CA LEU A 4 25.85 4.43 -12.14
C LEU A 4 24.85 3.30 -12.39
N ILE A 5 23.55 3.63 -12.48
CA ILE A 5 22.53 2.71 -12.98
C ILE A 5 22.55 2.83 -14.49
N LYS A 6 22.80 1.71 -15.19
CA LYS A 6 23.10 1.70 -16.61
C LYS A 6 22.12 0.84 -17.40
N GLY A 7 21.67 1.35 -18.55
CA GLY A 7 20.99 0.59 -19.60
C GLY A 7 19.53 0.20 -19.31
N GLY A 8 18.95 0.65 -18.19
CA GLY A 8 17.57 0.36 -17.84
C GLY A 8 16.55 1.24 -18.58
N ARG A 9 15.33 0.71 -18.78
CA ARG A 9 14.22 1.56 -19.15
C ARG A 9 13.72 2.31 -17.92
N VAL A 10 14.02 3.59 -17.85
CA VAL A 10 13.53 4.48 -16.79
C VAL A 10 12.09 4.85 -17.10
N ILE A 11 11.20 4.64 -16.12
CA ILE A 11 9.80 5.07 -16.17
C ILE A 11 9.52 5.94 -14.94
N ASP A 12 9.47 7.24 -15.16
CA ASP A 12 9.05 8.25 -14.18
C ASP A 12 7.85 9.00 -14.77
N PRO A 13 6.62 8.65 -14.36
CA PRO A 13 5.40 9.15 -15.00
C PRO A 13 5.32 10.67 -15.03
N GLY A 14 5.04 11.22 -16.22
CA GLY A 14 4.99 12.67 -16.44
C GLY A 14 6.35 13.34 -16.62
N ASN A 15 7.47 12.63 -16.43
CA ASN A 15 8.82 13.15 -16.55
C ASN A 15 9.65 12.40 -17.59
N LEU A 16 9.80 11.09 -17.50
CA LEU A 16 10.72 10.31 -18.34
C LEU A 16 10.18 8.90 -18.61
N ASP A 17 10.26 8.46 -19.88
CA ASP A 17 10.11 7.06 -20.29
C ASP A 17 11.11 6.77 -21.42
N GLY A 18 12.06 5.87 -21.17
CA GLY A 18 13.07 5.46 -22.15
C GLY A 18 14.34 4.89 -21.54
N ILE A 19 15.19 4.33 -22.39
CA ILE A 19 16.51 3.81 -21.98
C ILE A 19 17.38 4.99 -21.54
N THR A 20 17.85 4.95 -20.31
CA THR A 20 18.52 6.11 -19.69
C THR A 20 19.47 5.63 -18.59
N ASP A 21 20.61 6.28 -18.48
CA ASP A 21 21.56 6.07 -17.39
C ASP A 21 21.35 7.12 -16.30
N ILE A 22 21.50 6.72 -15.04
CA ILE A 22 21.34 7.59 -13.87
C ILE A 22 22.62 7.54 -13.04
N LEU A 23 23.28 8.69 -12.87
CA LEU A 23 24.44 8.84 -12.01
C LEU A 23 24.00 9.35 -10.64
N ILE A 24 24.51 8.68 -9.62
CA ILE A 24 24.21 8.95 -8.21
C ILE A 24 25.51 9.25 -7.48
N ALA A 25 25.57 10.38 -6.79
CA ALA A 25 26.68 10.77 -5.92
C ALA A 25 26.14 11.22 -4.58
N ASP A 26 26.76 10.75 -3.49
CA ASP A 26 26.45 11.12 -2.11
C ASP A 26 24.94 11.04 -1.79
N GLY A 27 24.30 9.97 -2.27
CA GLY A 27 22.89 9.68 -2.03
C GLY A 27 21.89 10.43 -2.90
N LYS A 28 22.36 11.27 -3.83
CA LYS A 28 21.49 12.09 -4.71
C LYS A 28 21.72 11.78 -6.18
N ILE A 29 20.68 11.94 -6.97
CA ILE A 29 20.76 11.90 -8.42
C ILE A 29 21.52 13.17 -8.91
N VAL A 30 22.62 13.00 -9.60
CA VAL A 30 23.45 14.13 -10.10
C VAL A 30 23.39 14.28 -11.60
N GLU A 31 23.10 13.19 -12.34
CA GLU A 31 22.96 13.24 -13.80
C GLU A 31 21.98 12.19 -14.29
N ILE A 32 21.20 12.53 -15.32
CA ILE A 32 20.30 11.61 -16.03
C ILE A 32 20.56 11.82 -17.53
N LYS A 33 20.98 10.78 -18.24
CA LYS A 33 21.37 10.91 -19.65
C LYS A 33 20.79 9.80 -20.52
N LYS A 34 20.05 10.21 -21.54
CA LYS A 34 19.66 9.35 -22.66
C LYS A 34 20.90 9.04 -23.49
N ASP A 35 20.94 7.86 -24.11
CA ASP A 35 22.05 7.39 -24.97
C ASP A 35 23.35 7.02 -24.25
N GLY A 36 23.31 6.92 -22.94
CA GLY A 36 24.35 6.35 -22.10
C GLY A 36 25.40 7.35 -21.61
N LEU A 37 25.89 7.09 -20.40
CA LEU A 37 27.07 7.70 -19.81
C LEU A 37 28.29 6.81 -20.14
N ALA A 38 29.37 7.41 -20.67
CA ALA A 38 30.59 6.67 -20.89
C ALA A 38 31.21 6.27 -19.53
N GLY A 39 31.19 4.99 -19.20
CA GLY A 39 31.72 4.50 -17.91
C GLY A 39 33.22 4.83 -17.70
N GLY A 40 33.93 5.25 -18.76
CA GLY A 40 35.31 5.72 -18.68
C GLY A 40 35.47 7.16 -18.18
N GLU A 41 34.39 7.94 -18.08
CA GLU A 41 34.43 9.31 -17.56
C GLU A 41 34.48 9.34 -16.03
N TYR A 42 34.15 8.22 -15.35
CA TYR A 42 34.06 8.13 -13.88
C TYR A 42 34.89 6.93 -13.38
N PRO A 43 36.20 7.07 -13.23
CA PRO A 43 37.05 6.04 -12.61
C PRO A 43 36.54 5.82 -11.16
N GLU A 44 36.35 4.58 -10.73
CA GLU A 44 35.81 4.17 -9.41
C GLU A 44 34.29 4.20 -9.25
N VAL A 45 33.50 4.39 -10.32
CA VAL A 45 32.06 4.26 -10.25
C VAL A 45 31.62 2.81 -10.06
N ARG A 46 30.73 2.55 -9.08
CA ARG A 46 30.04 1.27 -8.98
C ARG A 46 28.93 1.22 -10.03
N ILE A 47 29.06 0.32 -11.00
CA ILE A 47 28.04 0.13 -12.05
C ILE A 47 26.98 -0.85 -11.55
N ILE A 48 25.71 -0.47 -11.70
CA ILE A 48 24.52 -1.30 -11.49
C ILE A 48 23.93 -1.53 -12.89
N ASP A 49 24.08 -2.75 -13.41
CA ASP A 49 23.51 -3.12 -14.71
C ASP A 49 22.00 -3.32 -14.61
N ALA A 50 21.26 -2.42 -15.25
CA ALA A 50 19.80 -2.45 -15.34
C ALA A 50 19.31 -2.80 -16.75
N SER A 51 20.17 -3.38 -17.61
CA SER A 51 19.79 -3.84 -18.95
C SER A 51 18.59 -4.77 -18.86
N ASP A 52 17.60 -4.57 -19.75
CA ASP A 52 16.32 -5.31 -19.80
C ASP A 52 15.45 -5.17 -18.54
N LYS A 53 15.77 -4.24 -17.65
CA LYS A 53 15.00 -3.97 -16.43
C LYS A 53 14.31 -2.62 -16.49
N ILE A 54 13.30 -2.46 -15.62
CA ILE A 54 12.57 -1.22 -15.43
C ILE A 54 13.14 -0.51 -14.19
N VAL A 55 13.51 0.75 -14.36
CA VAL A 55 13.98 1.63 -13.28
C VAL A 55 12.89 2.66 -13.00
N THR A 56 12.42 2.73 -11.77
CA THR A 56 11.33 3.62 -11.37
C THR A 56 11.73 4.49 -10.18
N PRO A 57 11.05 5.63 -9.96
CA PRO A 57 11.06 6.23 -8.63
C PRO A 57 10.67 5.19 -7.59
N GLY A 58 11.14 5.34 -6.39
CA GLY A 58 10.85 4.42 -5.31
C GLY A 58 9.35 4.15 -5.17
N LEU A 59 8.98 2.88 -5.02
CA LEU A 59 7.60 2.50 -4.76
C LEU A 59 7.21 2.92 -3.34
N ILE A 60 5.95 3.33 -3.17
CA ILE A 60 5.38 3.80 -1.91
C ILE A 60 4.13 2.99 -1.61
N ASP A 61 4.09 2.33 -0.46
CA ASP A 61 2.89 1.67 0.03
C ASP A 61 2.23 2.51 1.12
N MET A 62 1.05 3.04 0.84
CA MET A 62 0.40 3.95 1.77
C MET A 62 -0.52 3.25 2.78
N HIS A 63 -0.50 1.90 2.82
CA HIS A 63 -1.35 1.11 3.72
C HIS A 63 -0.68 -0.18 4.17
N VAL A 64 -0.01 -0.15 5.32
CA VAL A 64 0.60 -1.33 5.95
C VAL A 64 0.38 -1.36 7.46
N HIS A 65 0.42 -2.56 8.05
CA HIS A 65 0.34 -2.76 9.49
C HIS A 65 1.66 -3.32 10.02
N LEU A 66 2.46 -2.47 10.67
CA LEU A 66 3.75 -2.88 11.25
C LEU A 66 3.62 -3.49 12.64
N ARG A 67 2.41 -3.46 13.22
CA ARG A 67 2.07 -4.12 14.48
C ARG A 67 2.83 -3.65 15.73
N GLU A 68 3.93 -2.97 15.61
CA GLU A 68 4.71 -2.36 16.68
C GLU A 68 4.35 -0.87 16.83
N PRO A 69 4.04 -0.42 18.06
CA PRO A 69 4.15 -1.12 19.35
C PRO A 69 2.99 -2.09 19.65
N GLY A 70 3.28 -3.10 20.50
CA GLY A 70 2.32 -3.89 21.25
C GLY A 70 1.89 -5.22 20.65
N HIS A 71 2.23 -5.47 19.37
CA HIS A 71 1.93 -6.73 18.68
C HIS A 71 3.16 -7.27 17.92
N GLU A 72 4.35 -7.08 18.48
CA GLU A 72 5.65 -7.42 17.89
C GLU A 72 5.79 -8.91 17.56
N TYR A 73 4.97 -9.76 18.18
CA TYR A 73 4.92 -11.19 17.87
C TYR A 73 4.30 -11.50 16.49
N LYS A 74 3.65 -10.51 15.85
CA LYS A 74 3.10 -10.60 14.48
C LYS A 74 4.06 -9.99 13.47
N GLU A 75 4.59 -8.82 13.79
CA GLU A 75 5.49 -8.04 12.94
C GLU A 75 6.20 -7.00 13.80
N THR A 76 7.42 -6.61 13.43
CA THR A 76 8.12 -5.46 13.98
C THR A 76 8.32 -4.41 12.89
N ILE A 77 8.63 -3.18 13.27
CA ILE A 77 9.00 -2.14 12.31
C ILE A 77 10.20 -2.59 11.49
N GLU A 78 11.19 -3.23 12.11
CA GLU A 78 12.38 -3.74 11.42
C GLU A 78 12.03 -4.80 10.36
N THR A 79 11.28 -5.84 10.73
CA THR A 79 10.94 -6.93 9.80
C THR A 79 9.99 -6.46 8.69
N GLY A 80 9.05 -5.56 8.99
CA GLY A 80 8.19 -4.93 7.99
C GLY A 80 8.98 -4.04 7.02
N CYS A 81 9.99 -3.30 7.50
CA CYS A 81 10.89 -2.52 6.64
C CYS A 81 11.73 -3.43 5.72
N LEU A 82 12.21 -4.57 6.22
CA LEU A 82 12.93 -5.56 5.40
C LEU A 82 12.00 -6.17 4.34
N ALA A 83 10.75 -6.49 4.69
CA ALA A 83 9.75 -6.99 3.75
C ALA A 83 9.42 -5.93 2.67
N ALA A 84 9.31 -4.67 3.05
CA ALA A 84 9.10 -3.56 2.13
C ALA A 84 10.27 -3.41 1.15
N ALA A 85 11.50 -3.41 1.65
CA ALA A 85 12.71 -3.34 0.81
C ALA A 85 12.77 -4.51 -0.18
N PHE A 86 12.48 -5.73 0.27
CA PHE A 86 12.43 -6.93 -0.58
C PHE A 86 11.32 -6.82 -1.64
N GLY A 87 10.18 -6.22 -1.29
CA GLY A 87 9.06 -5.98 -2.20
C GLY A 87 9.27 -4.84 -3.19
N GLY A 88 10.36 -4.05 -3.07
CA GLY A 88 10.65 -2.92 -3.94
C GLY A 88 10.18 -1.57 -3.41
N PHE A 89 9.64 -1.50 -2.21
CA PHE A 89 9.17 -0.24 -1.62
C PHE A 89 10.32 0.51 -0.95
N THR A 90 10.42 1.79 -1.24
CA THR A 90 11.37 2.72 -0.59
C THR A 90 10.73 3.46 0.59
N ALA A 91 9.39 3.46 0.62
CA ALA A 91 8.61 4.10 1.66
C ALA A 91 7.30 3.32 1.92
N ILE A 92 6.88 3.31 3.17
CA ILE A 92 5.62 2.69 3.61
C ILE A 92 4.92 3.58 4.64
N CYS A 93 3.56 3.55 4.67
CA CYS A 93 2.77 4.25 5.68
C CYS A 93 2.15 3.24 6.64
N CYS A 94 2.49 3.33 7.93
CA CYS A 94 1.98 2.39 8.93
C CYS A 94 0.69 2.90 9.58
N MET A 95 -0.35 2.06 9.58
CA MET A 95 -1.66 2.36 10.17
C MET A 95 -1.62 2.44 11.69
N PRO A 96 -2.55 3.22 12.32
CA PRO A 96 -2.48 3.58 13.73
C PRO A 96 -2.94 2.49 14.70
N ASN A 97 -3.43 1.35 14.23
CA ASN A 97 -4.05 0.29 15.04
C ASN A 97 -3.05 -0.59 15.79
N THR A 98 -2.15 0.05 16.50
CA THR A 98 -1.14 -0.52 17.41
C THR A 98 -1.65 -0.56 18.86
N ASN A 99 -0.85 -1.01 19.81
CA ASN A 99 -1.16 -1.01 21.23
C ASN A 99 0.06 -0.52 22.06
N PRO A 100 0.07 0.74 22.54
CA PRO A 100 -1.02 1.71 22.42
C PRO A 100 -1.27 2.14 20.96
N VAL A 101 -2.50 2.63 20.71
CA VAL A 101 -2.89 3.24 19.43
C VAL A 101 -2.02 4.45 19.13
N ASN A 102 -1.70 4.69 17.86
CA ASN A 102 -0.98 5.90 17.43
C ASN A 102 -1.94 7.10 17.40
N ASP A 103 -2.40 7.56 18.56
CA ASP A 103 -3.33 8.67 18.77
C ASP A 103 -2.72 9.86 19.51
N CYS A 104 -1.41 9.84 19.77
CA CYS A 104 -0.68 10.87 20.47
C CYS A 104 0.78 10.98 19.98
N ARG A 105 1.41 12.13 20.24
CA ARG A 105 2.80 12.46 19.91
C ARG A 105 3.78 11.33 20.26
N GLN A 106 3.68 10.80 21.47
CA GLN A 106 4.66 9.84 22.01
C GLN A 106 4.72 8.54 21.21
N VAL A 107 3.57 8.05 20.72
CA VAL A 107 3.53 6.84 19.89
C VAL A 107 4.07 7.11 18.49
N THR A 108 3.73 8.28 17.91
CA THR A 108 4.28 8.70 16.61
C THR A 108 5.81 8.80 16.67
N GLU A 109 6.35 9.47 17.68
CA GLU A 109 7.80 9.62 17.89
C GLU A 109 8.50 8.27 18.14
N TYR A 110 7.86 7.36 18.90
CA TYR A 110 8.36 5.99 19.08
C TYR A 110 8.52 5.25 17.77
N ILE A 111 7.48 5.30 16.91
CA ILE A 111 7.52 4.65 15.58
C ILE A 111 8.67 5.20 14.74
N LEU A 112 8.86 6.53 14.72
CA LEU A 112 9.95 7.17 13.98
C LEU A 112 11.33 6.79 14.52
N GLN A 113 11.50 6.74 15.85
CA GLN A 113 12.75 6.30 16.47
C GLN A 113 13.10 4.85 16.08
N LYS A 114 12.10 3.96 16.06
CA LYS A 114 12.30 2.56 15.63
C LYS A 114 12.66 2.47 14.15
N THR A 115 12.06 3.32 13.33
CA THR A 115 12.38 3.42 11.91
C THR A 115 13.82 3.85 11.65
N GLU A 116 14.31 4.86 12.39
CA GLU A 116 15.71 5.28 12.32
C GLU A 116 16.67 4.14 12.67
N ALA A 117 16.32 3.36 13.70
CA ALA A 117 17.13 2.21 14.12
C ALA A 117 17.14 1.08 13.07
N ALA A 118 16.04 0.89 12.34
CA ALA A 118 15.95 -0.11 11.25
C ALA A 118 16.79 0.27 10.02
N ASP A 119 17.02 1.56 9.78
CA ASP A 119 17.89 2.13 8.73
C ASP A 119 17.73 1.43 7.34
N THR A 120 16.47 1.19 6.94
CA THR A 120 16.15 0.45 5.72
C THR A 120 15.30 1.31 4.78
N VAL A 121 13.95 1.25 4.90
CA VAL A 121 13.02 2.06 4.12
C VAL A 121 12.45 3.20 4.98
N ARG A 122 11.88 4.20 4.34
CA ARG A 122 11.18 5.27 5.06
C ARG A 122 9.86 4.76 5.60
N VAL A 123 9.57 5.04 6.87
CA VAL A 123 8.24 4.79 7.45
C VAL A 123 7.58 6.11 7.77
N TYR A 124 6.38 6.29 7.29
CA TYR A 124 5.55 7.45 7.55
C TYR A 124 4.37 7.05 8.45
N PRO A 125 4.32 7.47 9.69
CA PRO A 125 3.21 7.16 10.58
C PRO A 125 1.90 7.77 10.10
N VAL A 126 0.85 6.96 10.02
CA VAL A 126 -0.54 7.43 9.97
C VAL A 126 -1.05 7.47 11.40
N ALA A 127 -1.62 8.59 11.82
CA ALA A 127 -2.18 8.72 13.16
C ALA A 127 -3.68 8.42 13.19
N ALA A 128 -4.24 8.19 14.37
CA ALA A 128 -5.67 7.95 14.52
C ALA A 128 -6.50 9.21 14.24
N ILE A 129 -7.69 9.04 13.64
CA ILE A 129 -8.71 10.09 13.56
C ILE A 129 -9.25 10.37 14.95
N SER A 130 -9.60 9.30 15.70
CA SER A 130 -10.22 9.39 17.01
C SER A 130 -9.37 8.74 18.12
N LYS A 131 -9.47 9.28 19.33
CA LYS A 131 -8.75 8.77 20.50
C LYS A 131 -9.08 7.31 20.76
N GLY A 132 -8.05 6.46 20.78
CA GLY A 132 -8.17 5.02 20.98
C GLY A 132 -8.94 4.30 19.85
N LEU A 133 -9.12 4.91 18.67
CA LEU A 133 -9.93 4.39 17.54
C LEU A 133 -11.40 4.12 17.95
N LYS A 134 -11.96 4.93 18.84
CA LYS A 134 -13.32 4.71 19.39
C LYS A 134 -14.42 5.42 18.62
N GLY A 135 -14.09 6.35 17.72
CA GLY A 135 -15.06 7.15 16.99
C GLY A 135 -15.87 8.11 17.88
N GLU A 136 -15.35 8.51 19.05
CA GLU A 136 -16.05 9.34 20.05
C GLU A 136 -15.48 10.76 20.14
N ALA A 137 -14.16 10.92 20.09
CA ALA A 137 -13.47 12.21 20.19
C ALA A 137 -12.25 12.24 19.27
N LEU A 138 -12.01 13.37 18.60
CA LEU A 138 -10.87 13.55 17.71
C LEU A 138 -9.54 13.57 18.49
N CYS A 139 -8.48 13.16 17.82
CA CYS A 139 -7.12 13.36 18.28
C CYS A 139 -6.65 14.81 18.08
N GLU A 140 -5.52 15.17 18.65
CA GLU A 140 -4.90 16.50 18.55
C GLU A 140 -4.02 16.54 17.27
N TYR A 141 -4.62 16.83 16.11
CA TYR A 141 -3.94 16.72 14.80
C TYR A 141 -2.72 17.63 14.68
N ALA A 142 -2.71 18.80 15.36
CA ALA A 142 -1.56 19.68 15.39
C ALA A 142 -0.34 18.96 15.98
N GLU A 143 -0.49 18.34 17.16
CA GLU A 143 0.59 17.61 17.84
C GLU A 143 1.06 16.39 17.03
N LEU A 144 0.11 15.68 16.42
CA LEU A 144 0.42 14.51 15.57
C LEU A 144 1.19 14.91 14.31
N LYS A 145 0.80 16.02 13.66
CA LYS A 145 1.53 16.56 12.50
C LYS A 145 2.93 16.99 12.87
N GLU A 146 3.10 17.73 13.99
CA GLU A 146 4.41 18.13 14.49
C GLU A 146 5.29 16.93 14.86
N ALA A 147 4.71 15.85 15.37
CA ALA A 147 5.40 14.60 15.64
C ALA A 147 5.82 13.83 14.39
N GLY A 148 5.29 14.19 13.21
CA GLY A 148 5.67 13.58 11.94
C GLY A 148 4.61 12.68 11.29
N ALA A 149 3.37 12.67 11.78
CA ALA A 149 2.27 11.99 11.10
C ALA A 149 2.00 12.61 9.72
N VAL A 150 1.75 11.78 8.71
CA VAL A 150 1.53 12.21 7.31
C VAL A 150 0.06 12.16 6.88
N ALA A 151 -0.77 11.41 7.60
CA ALA A 151 -2.20 11.25 7.36
C ALA A 151 -2.92 10.86 8.65
N VAL A 152 -4.26 10.82 8.62
CA VAL A 152 -5.08 10.30 9.72
C VAL A 152 -6.04 9.22 9.24
N SER A 153 -6.21 8.16 10.05
CA SER A 153 -7.10 7.02 9.76
C SER A 153 -7.56 6.37 11.06
N ASP A 154 -8.77 5.86 11.08
CA ASP A 154 -9.21 4.88 12.11
C ASP A 154 -9.30 3.49 11.45
N ASP A 155 -8.24 3.08 10.74
CA ASP A 155 -8.23 1.83 10.01
C ASP A 155 -8.55 0.61 10.89
N GLY A 156 -9.43 -0.26 10.34
CA GLY A 156 -10.00 -1.40 11.05
C GLY A 156 -11.14 -1.04 12.03
N ASN A 157 -11.39 0.27 12.31
CA ASN A 157 -12.43 0.77 13.19
C ASN A 157 -13.10 2.00 12.56
N PRO A 158 -14.08 1.84 11.66
CA PRO A 158 -14.66 2.96 10.93
C PRO A 158 -15.31 3.98 11.85
N VAL A 159 -15.12 5.26 11.55
CA VAL A 159 -15.81 6.34 12.24
C VAL A 159 -17.30 6.31 11.89
N LYS A 160 -18.14 5.69 12.73
CA LYS A 160 -19.59 5.53 12.51
C LYS A 160 -20.34 6.86 12.54
N ASN A 161 -19.92 7.79 13.42
CA ASN A 161 -20.57 9.07 13.59
C ASN A 161 -20.22 10.03 12.45
N SER A 162 -21.19 10.30 11.56
CA SER A 162 -21.00 11.19 10.42
C SER A 162 -20.62 12.63 10.81
N GLN A 163 -21.11 13.12 11.95
CA GLN A 163 -20.73 14.46 12.44
C GLN A 163 -19.28 14.49 12.91
N LEU A 164 -18.80 13.43 13.57
CA LEU A 164 -17.40 13.32 13.97
C LEU A 164 -16.49 13.24 12.73
N MET A 165 -16.87 12.42 11.72
CA MET A 165 -16.12 12.32 10.46
C MET A 165 -16.06 13.66 9.73
N ARG A 166 -17.18 14.39 9.65
CA ARG A 166 -17.21 15.74 9.13
C ARG A 166 -16.22 16.66 9.85
N ARG A 167 -16.22 16.65 11.18
CA ARG A 167 -15.28 17.46 12.00
C ARG A 167 -13.84 17.02 11.80
N ALA A 168 -13.59 15.73 11.66
CA ALA A 168 -12.26 15.22 11.33
C ALA A 168 -11.75 15.80 10.01
N MET A 169 -12.55 15.77 8.94
CA MET A 169 -12.21 16.34 7.64
C MET A 169 -11.97 17.86 7.73
N GLU A 170 -12.90 18.62 8.37
CA GLU A 170 -12.72 20.06 8.54
C GLU A 170 -11.46 20.43 9.32
N TYR A 171 -11.12 19.65 10.37
CA TYR A 171 -9.97 19.89 11.23
C TYR A 171 -8.65 19.49 10.55
N SER A 172 -8.62 18.36 9.86
CA SER A 172 -7.42 17.84 9.16
C SER A 172 -6.92 18.79 8.07
N LYS A 173 -7.82 19.54 7.43
CA LYS A 173 -7.50 20.52 6.40
C LYS A 173 -6.52 21.59 6.87
N GLY A 174 -6.61 22.01 8.15
CA GLY A 174 -5.74 23.04 8.73
C GLY A 174 -4.27 22.60 8.87
N PHE A 175 -4.00 21.30 8.73
CA PHE A 175 -2.68 20.70 8.92
C PHE A 175 -2.17 19.92 7.69
N ASP A 176 -2.87 20.02 6.56
CA ASP A 176 -2.55 19.25 5.36
C ASP A 176 -2.38 17.75 5.66
N LEU A 177 -3.29 17.20 6.48
CA LEU A 177 -3.34 15.78 6.79
C LEU A 177 -4.48 15.12 5.99
N PRO A 178 -4.18 14.29 4.98
CA PRO A 178 -5.19 13.49 4.30
C PRO A 178 -5.96 12.61 5.28
N VAL A 179 -7.29 12.51 5.10
CA VAL A 179 -8.14 11.56 5.82
C VAL A 179 -8.24 10.29 4.99
N ILE A 180 -7.76 9.17 5.54
CA ILE A 180 -7.84 7.83 4.94
C ILE A 180 -8.98 7.10 5.65
N SER A 181 -10.04 6.76 4.92
CA SER A 181 -11.25 6.17 5.51
C SER A 181 -11.35 4.68 5.25
N HIS A 182 -11.36 3.90 6.32
CA HIS A 182 -11.83 2.51 6.32
C HIS A 182 -13.37 2.54 6.27
N CYS A 183 -13.92 2.20 5.11
CA CYS A 183 -15.35 2.31 4.84
C CYS A 183 -16.07 1.01 5.15
N GLU A 184 -16.67 0.92 6.33
CA GLU A 184 -17.47 -0.23 6.71
C GLU A 184 -18.62 0.15 7.67
N ASP A 185 -19.78 -0.38 7.41
CA ASP A 185 -20.90 -0.39 8.35
C ASP A 185 -20.84 -1.65 9.20
N PHE A 186 -20.42 -1.50 10.47
CA PHE A 186 -20.22 -2.61 11.39
C PHE A 186 -21.52 -3.36 11.71
N ASP A 187 -22.65 -2.70 11.67
CA ASP A 187 -23.93 -3.36 12.01
C ASP A 187 -24.35 -4.29 10.86
N LEU A 188 -24.05 -3.93 9.61
CA LEU A 188 -24.24 -4.79 8.45
C LEU A 188 -23.16 -5.89 8.34
N ALA A 189 -21.96 -5.63 8.81
CA ALA A 189 -20.85 -6.59 8.77
C ALA A 189 -20.85 -7.56 9.97
N ALA A 190 -21.65 -7.27 11.02
CA ALA A 190 -21.61 -7.97 12.29
C ALA A 190 -21.77 -9.50 12.16
N GLY A 191 -20.81 -10.23 12.71
CA GLY A 191 -20.79 -11.68 12.70
C GLY A 191 -20.42 -12.31 11.36
N GLY A 192 -20.14 -11.52 10.31
CA GLY A 192 -19.70 -12.01 9.01
C GLY A 192 -18.23 -12.46 9.05
N ALA A 193 -17.93 -13.52 8.32
CA ALA A 193 -16.59 -14.08 8.23
C ALA A 193 -15.99 -14.04 6.82
N MET A 194 -16.83 -13.85 5.80
CA MET A 194 -16.44 -13.79 4.40
C MET A 194 -17.46 -12.99 3.58
N ASN A 195 -17.27 -12.85 2.27
CA ASN A 195 -18.24 -12.22 1.39
C ASN A 195 -19.61 -12.93 1.40
N GLU A 196 -20.69 -12.15 1.52
CA GLU A 196 -22.05 -12.69 1.38
C GLU A 196 -22.28 -13.16 -0.06
N GLY A 197 -22.75 -14.40 -0.20
CA GLY A 197 -23.02 -14.98 -1.54
C GLY A 197 -23.10 -16.49 -1.54
N GLY A 198 -23.10 -17.06 -2.74
CA GLY A 198 -23.24 -18.50 -2.94
C GLY A 198 -22.12 -19.32 -2.34
N VAL A 199 -20.90 -18.77 -2.21
CA VAL A 199 -19.76 -19.45 -1.57
C VAL A 199 -19.99 -19.54 -0.06
N ALA A 200 -20.36 -18.44 0.59
CA ALA A 200 -20.67 -18.39 2.03
C ALA A 200 -21.79 -19.37 2.39
N THR A 201 -22.87 -19.39 1.60
CA THR A 201 -23.98 -20.31 1.77
C THR A 201 -23.53 -21.78 1.69
N ARG A 202 -22.69 -22.14 0.70
CA ARG A 202 -22.16 -23.50 0.56
C ARG A 202 -21.24 -23.94 1.70
N LEU A 203 -20.50 -22.99 2.28
CA LEU A 203 -19.59 -23.23 3.39
C LEU A 203 -20.26 -23.14 4.76
N GLY A 204 -21.52 -22.66 4.82
CA GLY A 204 -22.20 -22.44 6.08
C GLY A 204 -21.60 -21.32 6.93
N LEU A 205 -20.95 -20.34 6.27
CA LEU A 205 -20.32 -19.18 6.93
C LEU A 205 -21.22 -17.95 6.81
N ALA A 206 -21.23 -17.12 7.86
CA ALA A 206 -21.94 -15.84 7.84
C ALA A 206 -21.25 -14.89 6.84
N GLY A 207 -22.05 -14.20 6.02
CA GLY A 207 -21.60 -13.31 4.97
C GLY A 207 -21.56 -11.84 5.39
N ILE A 208 -20.68 -11.07 4.79
CA ILE A 208 -20.60 -9.61 4.85
C ILE A 208 -21.08 -9.06 3.51
N PRO A 209 -22.21 -8.36 3.45
CA PRO A 209 -22.76 -7.85 2.20
C PRO A 209 -21.91 -6.70 1.64
N ASN A 210 -21.88 -6.54 0.31
CA ASN A 210 -21.18 -5.44 -0.34
C ASN A 210 -21.63 -4.05 0.15
N VAL A 211 -22.91 -3.92 0.51
CA VAL A 211 -23.45 -2.65 0.97
C VAL A 211 -22.85 -2.19 2.31
N ALA A 212 -22.27 -3.08 3.10
CA ALA A 212 -21.55 -2.69 4.32
C ALA A 212 -20.39 -1.73 4.00
N GLU A 213 -19.68 -1.92 2.87
CA GLU A 213 -18.65 -1.01 2.38
C GLU A 213 -19.25 0.20 1.66
N SER A 214 -20.12 -0.02 0.67
CA SER A 214 -20.52 1.03 -0.25
C SER A 214 -21.40 2.13 0.39
N ILE A 215 -22.16 1.85 1.44
CA ILE A 215 -22.91 2.86 2.20
C ILE A 215 -21.95 3.86 2.85
N MET A 216 -20.86 3.39 3.43
CA MET A 216 -19.88 4.25 4.08
C MET A 216 -19.05 5.04 3.06
N VAL A 217 -18.72 4.44 1.91
CA VAL A 217 -18.11 5.15 0.79
C VAL A 217 -19.02 6.31 0.32
N LEU A 218 -20.30 6.06 0.14
CA LEU A 218 -21.26 7.10 -0.24
C LEU A 218 -21.40 8.21 0.82
N ARG A 219 -21.39 7.84 2.11
CA ARG A 219 -21.40 8.79 3.23
C ARG A 219 -20.17 9.69 3.17
N ASP A 220 -18.97 9.14 2.98
CA ASP A 220 -17.74 9.91 2.96
C ASP A 220 -17.60 10.78 1.71
N ILE A 221 -18.08 10.32 0.55
CA ILE A 221 -18.21 11.15 -0.65
C ILE A 221 -19.12 12.35 -0.40
N ALA A 222 -20.28 12.14 0.25
CA ALA A 222 -21.20 13.23 0.57
C ALA A 222 -20.59 14.25 1.55
N LEU A 223 -19.80 13.79 2.53
CA LEU A 223 -19.05 14.68 3.43
C LEU A 223 -17.92 15.41 2.71
N CYS A 224 -17.22 14.76 1.79
CA CYS A 224 -16.21 15.37 0.94
C CYS A 224 -16.82 16.49 0.08
N GLU A 225 -17.98 16.24 -0.54
CA GLU A 225 -18.71 17.25 -1.33
C GLU A 225 -19.16 18.42 -0.46
N LEU A 226 -19.67 18.15 0.74
CA LEU A 226 -20.13 19.19 1.69
C LEU A 226 -18.99 20.08 2.20
N THR A 227 -17.84 19.48 2.54
CA THR A 227 -16.72 20.17 3.20
C THR A 227 -15.71 20.74 2.21
N GLY A 228 -15.69 20.22 0.98
CA GLY A 228 -14.62 20.46 0.01
C GLY A 228 -13.25 19.93 0.44
N VAL A 229 -13.20 19.04 1.45
CA VAL A 229 -11.95 18.44 1.93
C VAL A 229 -11.75 17.10 1.25
N PRO A 230 -10.55 16.85 0.65
CA PRO A 230 -10.25 15.56 0.04
C PRO A 230 -10.36 14.40 1.04
N VAL A 231 -10.89 13.27 0.55
CA VAL A 231 -10.91 12.00 1.30
C VAL A 231 -10.28 10.90 0.45
N HIS A 232 -9.52 10.04 1.08
CA HIS A 232 -8.97 8.83 0.48
C HIS A 232 -9.72 7.60 1.01
N ILE A 233 -10.30 6.82 0.09
CA ILE A 233 -11.04 5.59 0.44
C ILE A 233 -10.07 4.43 0.43
N ALA A 234 -9.88 3.80 1.59
CA ALA A 234 -8.98 2.67 1.76
C ALA A 234 -9.54 1.38 1.15
N HIS A 235 -8.64 0.49 0.70
CA HIS A 235 -8.84 -0.91 0.31
C HIS A 235 -10.21 -1.25 -0.33
N VAL A 236 -10.64 -0.47 -1.33
CA VAL A 236 -11.90 -0.68 -2.06
C VAL A 236 -11.98 -2.10 -2.61
N SER A 237 -13.06 -2.81 -2.29
CA SER A 237 -13.26 -4.22 -2.65
C SER A 237 -14.52 -4.48 -3.48
N THR A 238 -15.51 -3.57 -3.51
CA THR A 238 -16.82 -3.82 -4.11
C THR A 238 -17.05 -3.00 -5.38
N ARG A 239 -17.82 -3.55 -6.33
CA ARG A 239 -18.23 -2.88 -7.56
C ARG A 239 -19.13 -1.66 -7.32
N GLU A 240 -19.92 -1.70 -6.25
CA GLU A 240 -20.79 -0.59 -5.83
C GLU A 240 -19.95 0.61 -5.39
N SER A 241 -18.88 0.39 -4.63
CA SER A 241 -17.92 1.41 -4.21
C SER A 241 -17.17 2.00 -5.40
N VAL A 242 -16.67 1.15 -6.31
CA VAL A 242 -16.01 1.60 -7.55
C VAL A 242 -16.94 2.52 -8.35
N ARG A 243 -18.21 2.15 -8.50
CA ARG A 243 -19.21 2.98 -9.20
C ARG A 243 -19.41 4.32 -8.51
N ALA A 244 -19.59 4.31 -7.18
CA ALA A 244 -19.78 5.53 -6.39
C ALA A 244 -18.60 6.50 -6.51
N ILE A 245 -17.36 6.00 -6.40
CA ILE A 245 -16.14 6.78 -6.55
C ILE A 245 -16.02 7.36 -7.97
N LYS A 246 -16.28 6.53 -9.00
CA LYS A 246 -16.26 6.96 -10.39
C LYS A 246 -17.25 8.11 -10.66
N ASP A 247 -18.46 8.02 -10.13
CA ASP A 247 -19.47 9.04 -10.30
C ASP A 247 -19.15 10.32 -9.50
N ALA A 248 -18.54 10.20 -8.32
CA ALA A 248 -18.02 11.32 -7.55
C ALA A 248 -16.91 12.08 -8.30
N LYS A 249 -15.93 11.36 -8.86
CA LYS A 249 -14.85 11.95 -9.66
C LYS A 249 -15.37 12.69 -10.89
N LYS A 250 -16.37 12.13 -11.59
CA LYS A 250 -17.02 12.83 -12.74
C LYS A 250 -17.68 14.13 -12.34
N ARG A 251 -18.16 14.26 -11.11
CA ARG A 251 -18.73 15.50 -10.55
C ARG A 251 -17.66 16.47 -10.03
N GLY A 252 -16.38 16.11 -10.10
CA GLY A 252 -15.27 16.91 -9.62
C GLY A 252 -15.08 16.89 -8.10
N ILE A 253 -15.68 15.92 -7.39
CA ILE A 253 -15.46 15.74 -5.95
C ILE A 253 -14.04 15.21 -5.71
N PRO A 254 -13.25 15.81 -4.79
CA PRO A 254 -11.85 15.45 -4.58
C PRO A 254 -11.71 14.15 -3.76
N VAL A 255 -12.20 13.04 -4.30
CA VAL A 255 -12.06 11.70 -3.73
C VAL A 255 -10.96 10.94 -4.45
N THR A 256 -10.10 10.27 -3.67
CA THR A 256 -9.14 9.29 -4.17
C THR A 256 -9.40 7.93 -3.52
N ALA A 257 -8.88 6.87 -4.10
CA ALA A 257 -9.11 5.52 -3.60
C ALA A 257 -7.93 4.59 -3.85
N GLU A 258 -7.76 3.64 -2.96
CA GLU A 258 -6.82 2.54 -3.13
C GLU A 258 -7.53 1.18 -3.16
N THR A 259 -6.83 0.19 -3.69
CA THR A 259 -7.20 -1.23 -3.59
C THR A 259 -5.95 -2.07 -3.37
N ALA A 260 -6.14 -3.32 -2.91
CA ALA A 260 -5.01 -4.19 -2.65
C ALA A 260 -4.89 -5.33 -3.69
N PRO A 261 -3.65 -5.88 -3.88
CA PRO A 261 -3.39 -6.91 -4.87
C PRO A 261 -4.29 -8.14 -4.75
N HIS A 262 -4.68 -8.51 -3.55
CA HIS A 262 -5.57 -9.65 -3.34
C HIS A 262 -6.99 -9.40 -3.88
N TYR A 263 -7.50 -8.15 -3.97
CA TYR A 263 -8.84 -7.85 -4.51
C TYR A 263 -8.92 -7.90 -6.03
N PHE A 264 -7.85 -7.63 -6.75
CA PHE A 264 -7.84 -7.80 -8.20
C PHE A 264 -7.32 -9.17 -8.67
N THR A 265 -6.78 -9.98 -7.75
CA THR A 265 -6.24 -11.32 -8.06
C THR A 265 -7.19 -12.43 -7.63
N LEU A 266 -7.70 -12.37 -6.40
CA LEU A 266 -8.48 -13.44 -5.76
C LEU A 266 -9.98 -13.12 -5.75
N THR A 267 -10.77 -14.15 -5.43
CA THR A 267 -12.21 -14.03 -5.17
C THR A 267 -12.56 -14.82 -3.92
N ASP A 268 -13.82 -14.73 -3.46
CA ASP A 268 -14.37 -15.53 -2.37
C ASP A 268 -14.21 -17.05 -2.56
N GLU A 269 -14.03 -17.51 -3.80
CA GLU A 269 -13.70 -18.91 -4.10
C GLU A 269 -12.35 -19.36 -3.51
N SER A 270 -11.45 -18.43 -3.17
CA SER A 270 -10.17 -18.71 -2.51
C SER A 270 -10.32 -19.18 -1.06
N VAL A 271 -11.50 -18.97 -0.47
CA VAL A 271 -11.85 -19.44 0.89
C VAL A 271 -12.18 -20.93 0.92
N LYS A 272 -12.29 -21.60 -0.24
CA LYS A 272 -12.55 -23.05 -0.30
C LYS A 272 -11.63 -23.83 0.65
N LYS A 273 -12.19 -24.89 1.26
CA LYS A 273 -11.53 -25.70 2.30
C LYS A 273 -11.18 -24.90 3.57
N TYR A 274 -11.89 -23.79 3.81
CA TYR A 274 -11.69 -22.92 4.96
C TYR A 274 -10.25 -22.40 5.10
N ASN A 275 -9.66 -22.02 3.95
CA ASN A 275 -8.30 -21.45 3.90
C ASN A 275 -8.24 -20.13 4.66
N THR A 276 -7.76 -20.14 5.88
CA THR A 276 -7.65 -18.95 6.73
C THR A 276 -6.65 -17.92 6.18
N ASN A 277 -5.66 -18.32 5.38
CA ASN A 277 -4.75 -17.39 4.71
C ASN A 277 -5.44 -16.55 3.63
N ALA A 278 -6.65 -16.94 3.19
CA ALA A 278 -7.51 -16.15 2.30
C ALA A 278 -8.57 -15.33 3.07
N LYS A 279 -8.52 -15.30 4.41
CA LYS A 279 -9.41 -14.46 5.23
C LYS A 279 -8.86 -13.06 5.35
N MET A 280 -9.60 -12.09 4.81
CA MET A 280 -9.23 -10.67 4.75
C MET A 280 -10.42 -9.77 5.13
N TYR A 281 -10.16 -8.51 5.41
CA TYR A 281 -11.15 -7.51 5.79
C TYR A 281 -10.81 -6.15 5.16
N PRO A 282 -11.64 -5.65 4.24
CA PRO A 282 -12.86 -6.24 3.65
C PRO A 282 -12.63 -7.66 3.09
N PRO A 283 -13.67 -8.52 3.03
CA PRO A 283 -13.50 -9.89 2.54
C PRO A 283 -13.21 -9.93 1.03
N LEU A 284 -12.52 -10.98 0.58
CA LEU A 284 -12.39 -11.28 -0.83
C LEU A 284 -13.79 -11.44 -1.45
N ARG A 285 -14.10 -10.64 -2.47
CA ARG A 285 -15.43 -10.52 -3.06
C ARG A 285 -15.64 -11.47 -4.24
N SER A 286 -16.79 -11.33 -4.90
CA SER A 286 -17.14 -12.12 -6.09
C SER A 286 -16.25 -11.81 -7.31
N GLY A 287 -16.32 -12.67 -8.33
CA GLY A 287 -15.66 -12.42 -9.61
C GLY A 287 -16.10 -11.11 -10.29
N GLN A 288 -17.37 -10.71 -10.13
CA GLN A 288 -17.87 -9.44 -10.68
C GLN A 288 -17.26 -8.23 -9.97
N ASP A 289 -17.03 -8.32 -8.67
CA ASP A 289 -16.37 -7.27 -7.89
C ASP A 289 -14.89 -7.16 -8.29
N ARG A 290 -14.17 -8.29 -8.39
CA ARG A 290 -12.79 -8.34 -8.89
C ARG A 290 -12.66 -7.67 -10.26
N GLU A 291 -13.56 -7.98 -11.21
CA GLU A 291 -13.55 -7.36 -12.54
C GLU A 291 -13.81 -5.85 -12.47
N ALA A 292 -14.68 -5.40 -11.57
CA ALA A 292 -14.93 -3.97 -11.36
C ALA A 292 -13.69 -3.25 -10.81
N ILE A 293 -12.97 -3.88 -9.87
CA ILE A 293 -11.69 -3.38 -9.35
C ILE A 293 -10.67 -3.26 -10.48
N CYS A 294 -10.47 -4.33 -11.29
CA CYS A 294 -9.56 -4.29 -12.43
C CYS A 294 -9.89 -3.14 -13.40
N ARG A 295 -11.18 -2.96 -13.75
CA ARG A 295 -11.62 -1.84 -14.59
C ARG A 295 -11.40 -0.49 -13.92
N GLY A 296 -11.64 -0.38 -12.61
CA GLY A 296 -11.41 0.83 -11.82
C GLY A 296 -9.94 1.26 -11.77
N ILE A 297 -9.02 0.28 -11.71
CA ILE A 297 -7.59 0.54 -11.81
C ILE A 297 -7.24 1.05 -13.22
N ALA A 298 -7.76 0.38 -14.25
CA ALA A 298 -7.46 0.71 -15.65
C ALA A 298 -7.97 2.09 -16.08
N ASP A 299 -9.16 2.49 -15.62
CA ASP A 299 -9.79 3.74 -16.03
C ASP A 299 -9.51 4.94 -15.10
N GLY A 300 -8.68 4.75 -14.07
CA GLY A 300 -8.27 5.81 -13.14
C GLY A 300 -9.29 6.09 -12.02
N THR A 301 -10.34 5.29 -11.89
CA THR A 301 -11.27 5.38 -10.76
C THR A 301 -10.57 5.06 -9.43
N ILE A 302 -9.70 4.04 -9.43
CA ILE A 302 -8.81 3.69 -8.33
C ILE A 302 -7.44 4.31 -8.59
N ASP A 303 -6.95 5.10 -7.66
CA ASP A 303 -5.72 5.90 -7.80
C ASP A 303 -4.47 5.13 -7.42
N VAL A 304 -4.56 4.25 -6.43
CA VAL A 304 -3.42 3.61 -5.76
C VAL A 304 -3.61 2.10 -5.66
N ILE A 305 -2.50 1.38 -5.79
CA ILE A 305 -2.36 -0.01 -5.37
C ILE A 305 -1.53 0.01 -4.10
N ALA A 306 -2.16 -0.25 -2.97
CA ALA A 306 -1.53 -0.41 -1.66
C ALA A 306 -1.70 -1.85 -1.18
N THR A 307 -0.82 -2.37 -0.34
CA THR A 307 -0.84 -3.81 -0.06
C THR A 307 -1.86 -4.23 0.99
N ASP A 308 -2.21 -3.32 1.89
CA ASP A 308 -2.89 -3.68 3.14
C ASP A 308 -2.19 -4.86 3.82
N HIS A 309 -0.84 -4.77 3.89
CA HIS A 309 0.00 -5.77 4.51
C HIS A 309 -0.40 -5.95 5.97
N ALA A 310 -1.07 -7.07 6.26
CA ALA A 310 -1.71 -7.33 7.56
C ALA A 310 -1.20 -8.64 8.18
N PRO A 311 -0.03 -8.60 8.84
CA PRO A 311 0.62 -9.76 9.44
C PRO A 311 -0.14 -10.29 10.66
N HIS A 312 -0.20 -11.63 10.74
CA HIS A 312 -0.77 -12.39 11.85
C HIS A 312 0.04 -13.64 12.15
N SER A 313 0.13 -13.97 13.42
CA SER A 313 0.85 -15.15 13.88
C SER A 313 0.13 -16.46 13.47
N PRO A 314 0.86 -17.59 13.39
CA PRO A 314 0.24 -18.89 13.13
C PRO A 314 -0.88 -19.24 14.13
N ILE A 315 -0.75 -18.84 15.39
CA ILE A 315 -1.75 -19.10 16.43
C ILE A 315 -3.09 -18.44 16.09
N GLU A 316 -3.08 -17.27 15.46
CA GLU A 316 -4.28 -16.53 15.09
C GLU A 316 -4.86 -16.98 13.75
N LYS A 317 -4.06 -17.64 12.91
CA LYS A 317 -4.49 -18.13 11.58
C LYS A 317 -4.83 -19.62 11.57
N GLN A 318 -4.21 -20.46 12.42
CA GLN A 318 -4.43 -21.89 12.46
C GLN A 318 -5.56 -22.29 13.44
N VAL A 319 -6.71 -21.65 13.25
CA VAL A 319 -7.94 -21.88 14.01
C VAL A 319 -9.11 -22.00 13.02
N GLU A 320 -10.32 -22.22 13.52
CA GLU A 320 -11.53 -22.26 12.69
C GLU A 320 -11.68 -20.96 11.90
N PHE A 321 -12.19 -21.05 10.67
CA PHE A 321 -12.21 -19.93 9.73
C PHE A 321 -12.93 -18.69 10.28
N ASP A 322 -14.05 -18.87 10.97
CA ASP A 322 -14.84 -17.79 11.59
C ASP A 322 -14.08 -17.07 12.71
N ARG A 323 -13.16 -17.76 13.39
CA ARG A 323 -12.32 -17.24 14.48
C ARG A 323 -10.97 -16.72 14.03
N ALA A 324 -10.49 -17.17 12.85
CA ALA A 324 -9.20 -16.76 12.34
C ALA A 324 -9.11 -15.25 12.16
N ALA A 325 -7.95 -14.68 12.45
CA ALA A 325 -7.69 -13.25 12.24
C ALA A 325 -7.76 -12.88 10.75
N ASN A 326 -8.28 -11.68 10.47
CA ASN A 326 -8.38 -11.12 9.13
C ASN A 326 -7.04 -10.48 8.75
N GLY A 327 -6.45 -10.91 7.64
CA GLY A 327 -5.22 -10.31 7.14
C GLY A 327 -4.48 -11.20 6.17
N ILE A 328 -3.83 -10.57 5.20
CA ILE A 328 -2.92 -11.14 4.21
C ILE A 328 -1.66 -10.28 4.20
N ILE A 329 -0.47 -10.90 4.25
CA ILE A 329 0.78 -10.18 4.01
C ILE A 329 0.95 -9.93 2.52
N GLY A 330 1.25 -8.70 2.12
CA GLY A 330 1.22 -8.27 0.73
C GLY A 330 2.51 -7.68 0.17
N LEU A 331 3.39 -7.12 1.01
CA LEU A 331 4.57 -6.36 0.57
C LEU A 331 5.44 -7.14 -0.45
N GLU A 332 5.73 -8.39 -0.17
CA GLU A 332 6.70 -9.18 -0.95
C GLU A 332 6.12 -9.84 -2.21
N THR A 333 4.81 -9.71 -2.44
CA THR A 333 4.13 -10.29 -3.61
C THR A 333 3.46 -9.25 -4.51
N SER A 334 3.29 -8.03 -4.02
CA SER A 334 2.46 -6.99 -4.67
C SER A 334 2.95 -6.59 -6.06
N VAL A 335 4.25 -6.41 -6.25
CA VAL A 335 4.84 -6.04 -7.54
C VAL A 335 4.56 -7.11 -8.59
N SER A 336 4.76 -8.39 -8.27
CA SER A 336 4.50 -9.49 -9.20
C SER A 336 3.02 -9.60 -9.56
N LEU A 337 2.12 -9.44 -8.58
CA LEU A 337 0.67 -9.46 -8.81
C LEU A 337 0.22 -8.27 -9.67
N ALA A 338 0.80 -7.08 -9.45
CA ALA A 338 0.51 -5.90 -10.27
C ALA A 338 1.08 -6.02 -11.69
N LEU A 339 2.28 -6.60 -11.85
CA LEU A 339 2.86 -6.89 -13.15
C LEU A 339 2.01 -7.87 -13.98
N LYS A 340 1.28 -8.78 -13.32
CA LYS A 340 0.32 -9.66 -14.00
C LYS A 340 -0.80 -8.88 -14.69
N MET A 341 -1.20 -7.73 -14.15
CA MET A 341 -2.16 -6.84 -14.84
C MET A 341 -1.55 -6.21 -16.09
N VAL A 342 -0.25 -5.90 -16.07
CA VAL A 342 0.47 -5.39 -17.25
C VAL A 342 0.60 -6.48 -18.30
N GLU A 343 1.01 -7.69 -17.92
CA GLU A 343 1.12 -8.85 -18.80
C GLU A 343 -0.21 -9.18 -19.50
N ASN A 344 -1.32 -9.07 -18.76
CA ASN A 344 -2.67 -9.29 -19.27
C ASN A 344 -3.22 -8.09 -20.09
N GLY A 345 -2.47 -7.01 -20.27
CA GLY A 345 -2.87 -5.82 -21.02
C GLY A 345 -3.97 -4.99 -20.35
N VAL A 346 -4.20 -5.16 -19.05
CA VAL A 346 -5.21 -4.39 -18.30
C VAL A 346 -4.73 -2.95 -18.05
N ILE A 347 -3.44 -2.78 -17.72
CA ILE A 347 -2.79 -1.48 -17.55
C ILE A 347 -1.42 -1.47 -18.25
N SER A 348 -0.88 -0.28 -18.53
CA SER A 348 0.51 -0.13 -18.96
C SER A 348 1.48 -0.14 -17.78
N MET A 349 2.78 -0.33 -18.05
CA MET A 349 3.82 -0.23 -17.03
C MET A 349 3.84 1.17 -16.40
N THR A 350 3.66 2.22 -17.19
CA THR A 350 3.58 3.61 -16.70
C THR A 350 2.45 3.79 -15.69
N VAL A 351 1.26 3.25 -15.99
CA VAL A 351 0.11 3.29 -15.06
C VAL A 351 0.39 2.50 -13.78
N LEU A 352 1.10 1.35 -13.86
CA LEU A 352 1.52 0.62 -12.67
C LEU A 352 2.40 1.50 -11.77
N VAL A 353 3.41 2.15 -12.36
CA VAL A 353 4.32 3.05 -11.62
C VAL A 353 3.55 4.24 -11.03
N GLU A 354 2.60 4.82 -11.78
CA GLU A 354 1.72 5.87 -11.24
C GLU A 354 1.01 5.41 -9.96
N LYS A 355 0.44 4.22 -9.98
CA LYS A 355 -0.39 3.71 -8.87
C LYS A 355 0.40 3.22 -7.67
N MET A 356 1.65 2.85 -7.84
CA MET A 356 2.49 2.33 -6.75
C MET A 356 3.61 3.30 -6.33
N SER A 357 3.74 4.47 -6.98
CA SER A 357 4.83 5.41 -6.71
C SER A 357 4.34 6.86 -6.70
N THR A 358 4.00 7.44 -7.84
CA THR A 358 3.74 8.88 -7.95
C THR A 358 2.39 9.31 -7.36
N ASN A 359 1.34 8.49 -7.50
CA ASN A 359 0.03 8.82 -6.91
C ASN A 359 0.02 8.76 -5.38
N PRO A 360 0.55 7.68 -4.73
CA PRO A 360 0.72 7.69 -3.27
C PRO A 360 1.47 8.92 -2.77
N ALA A 361 2.61 9.25 -3.41
CA ALA A 361 3.40 10.43 -3.05
C ALA A 361 2.58 11.71 -3.12
N ARG A 362 1.85 11.92 -4.23
CA ARG A 362 1.00 13.09 -4.44
C ARG A 362 -0.12 13.20 -3.42
N ILE A 363 -0.78 12.10 -3.07
CA ILE A 363 -1.88 12.07 -2.09
C ILE A 363 -1.36 12.41 -0.69
N LEU A 364 -0.19 11.91 -0.33
CA LEU A 364 0.44 12.11 0.98
C LEU A 364 1.26 13.42 1.06
N GLY A 365 1.40 14.16 -0.03
CA GLY A 365 2.25 15.36 -0.06
C GLY A 365 3.74 15.05 0.08
N LEU A 366 4.19 13.85 -0.31
CA LEU A 366 5.58 13.43 -0.25
C LEU A 366 6.33 13.78 -1.53
N GLU A 367 7.60 14.08 -1.39
CA GLU A 367 8.49 14.23 -2.54
C GLU A 367 8.87 12.87 -3.12
N ASN A 368 8.70 12.71 -4.44
CA ASN A 368 9.10 11.52 -5.17
C ASN A 368 9.47 11.90 -6.62
N GLY A 369 10.08 10.98 -7.37
CA GLY A 369 10.47 11.18 -8.77
C GLY A 369 11.98 11.21 -8.97
N LEU A 370 12.39 10.89 -10.21
CA LEU A 370 13.80 10.81 -10.61
C LEU A 370 14.25 12.16 -11.18
N LEU A 371 14.63 13.09 -10.31
CA LEU A 371 15.06 14.42 -10.68
C LEU A 371 16.46 14.73 -10.14
N ILE A 372 17.26 15.48 -10.90
CA ILE A 372 18.59 15.91 -10.47
C ILE A 372 18.49 16.72 -9.17
N GLY A 373 19.35 16.38 -8.21
CA GLY A 373 19.42 16.98 -6.87
C GLY A 373 18.54 16.28 -5.81
N ARG A 374 17.58 15.43 -6.21
CA ARG A 374 16.76 14.67 -5.26
C ARG A 374 17.49 13.46 -4.69
N PRO A 375 17.09 12.99 -3.51
CA PRO A 375 17.55 11.70 -2.98
C PRO A 375 17.30 10.58 -4.01
N ALA A 376 18.24 9.66 -4.14
CA ALA A 376 18.11 8.52 -5.02
C ALA A 376 17.27 7.42 -4.33
N ASP A 377 15.95 7.60 -4.32
CA ASP A 377 14.97 6.60 -3.93
C ASP A 377 14.50 5.91 -5.21
N ILE A 378 14.99 4.67 -5.44
CA ILE A 378 14.89 3.99 -6.74
C ILE A 378 14.51 2.52 -6.54
N THR A 379 13.60 2.04 -7.38
CA THR A 379 13.28 0.62 -7.49
C THR A 379 13.65 0.11 -8.88
N ILE A 380 14.38 -1.01 -8.95
CA ILE A 380 14.67 -1.72 -10.20
C ILE A 380 13.84 -2.99 -10.21
N ILE A 381 13.05 -3.16 -11.26
CA ILE A 381 12.16 -4.30 -11.47
C ILE A 381 12.66 -5.10 -12.66
N ASP A 382 12.82 -6.42 -12.48
CA ASP A 382 13.02 -7.36 -13.57
C ASP A 382 11.66 -7.97 -13.95
N PRO A 383 11.05 -7.57 -15.08
CA PRO A 383 9.72 -8.03 -15.47
C PRO A 383 9.69 -9.49 -15.94
N GLU A 384 10.87 -10.05 -16.31
CA GLU A 384 10.98 -11.42 -16.83
C GLU A 384 11.39 -12.44 -15.75
N ARG A 385 11.77 -11.98 -14.57
CA ARG A 385 12.20 -12.82 -13.46
C ARG A 385 11.10 -13.77 -13.01
N SER A 386 11.24 -15.06 -13.30
CA SER A 386 10.30 -16.09 -12.83
C SER A 386 10.77 -16.68 -11.51
N TYR A 387 9.87 -16.88 -10.57
CA TYR A 387 10.13 -17.51 -9.29
C TYR A 387 8.89 -18.17 -8.71
N ARG A 388 9.11 -19.10 -7.79
CA ARG A 388 8.02 -19.69 -7.01
C ARG A 388 7.97 -19.04 -5.64
N VAL A 389 6.79 -18.57 -5.24
CA VAL A 389 6.59 -18.01 -3.91
C VAL A 389 6.84 -19.08 -2.86
N ASN A 390 7.72 -18.77 -1.93
CA ASN A 390 7.96 -19.56 -0.73
C ASN A 390 7.88 -18.63 0.47
N ALA A 391 6.78 -18.72 1.21
CA ALA A 391 6.53 -17.86 2.35
C ALA A 391 7.60 -17.98 3.45
N ASP A 392 8.29 -19.13 3.58
CA ASP A 392 9.36 -19.31 4.55
C ASP A 392 10.58 -18.39 4.27
N ASN A 393 10.75 -17.96 3.02
CA ASN A 393 11.83 -17.06 2.61
C ASN A 393 11.48 -15.57 2.77
N PHE A 394 10.25 -15.24 3.17
CA PHE A 394 9.82 -13.86 3.35
C PHE A 394 10.55 -13.18 4.51
N LYS A 395 10.76 -11.88 4.37
CA LYS A 395 11.39 -11.03 5.39
C LYS A 395 10.41 -10.60 6.47
N SER A 396 9.11 -10.49 6.15
CA SER A 396 8.05 -10.35 7.14
C SER A 396 8.17 -11.45 8.20
N LEU A 397 7.89 -11.12 9.44
CA LEU A 397 7.86 -12.12 10.54
C LEU A 397 6.71 -13.11 10.35
N SER A 398 5.61 -12.69 9.74
CA SER A 398 4.42 -13.50 9.50
C SER A 398 4.48 -14.26 8.15
N ARG A 399 3.59 -15.27 8.02
CA ARG A 399 3.54 -16.16 6.85
C ARG A 399 2.13 -16.31 6.27
N ASN A 400 1.17 -15.47 6.71
CA ASN A 400 -0.24 -15.55 6.34
C ASN A 400 -0.50 -15.00 4.92
N THR A 401 -0.12 -15.77 3.92
CA THR A 401 -0.35 -15.46 2.50
C THR A 401 -1.06 -16.62 1.79
N PRO A 402 -2.09 -16.33 0.96
CA PRO A 402 -2.71 -17.33 0.10
C PRO A 402 -1.89 -17.63 -1.16
N PHE A 403 -0.81 -16.91 -1.39
CA PHE A 403 0.03 -17.00 -2.60
C PHE A 403 1.20 -17.97 -2.46
N ASP A 404 1.37 -18.60 -1.30
CA ASP A 404 2.44 -19.59 -1.10
C ASP A 404 2.36 -20.71 -2.14
N GLY A 405 3.51 -21.05 -2.72
CA GLY A 405 3.60 -22.06 -3.77
C GLY A 405 3.18 -21.60 -5.17
N TRP A 406 2.76 -20.33 -5.36
CA TRP A 406 2.42 -19.81 -6.68
C TRP A 406 3.68 -19.55 -7.52
N ASP A 407 3.60 -19.88 -8.81
CA ASP A 407 4.60 -19.45 -9.78
C ASP A 407 4.27 -18.02 -10.22
N MET A 408 5.23 -17.11 -10.05
CA MET A 408 5.08 -15.70 -10.38
C MET A 408 6.16 -15.25 -11.36
N LYS A 409 5.85 -14.19 -12.10
CA LYS A 409 6.74 -13.53 -13.03
C LYS A 409 6.83 -12.04 -12.72
N GLY A 410 8.04 -11.52 -12.81
CA GLY A 410 8.37 -10.13 -12.47
C GLY A 410 8.59 -9.92 -10.97
N LYS A 411 9.68 -9.24 -10.62
CA LYS A 411 10.08 -9.01 -9.24
C LYS A 411 10.92 -7.73 -9.12
N ALA A 412 10.82 -7.04 -7.99
CA ALA A 412 11.80 -6.04 -7.63
C ALA A 412 13.14 -6.73 -7.35
N VAL A 413 14.22 -6.29 -8.01
CA VAL A 413 15.55 -6.88 -7.88
C VAL A 413 16.56 -5.96 -7.21
N LEU A 414 16.22 -4.67 -7.08
CA LEU A 414 17.00 -3.72 -6.30
C LEU A 414 16.07 -2.63 -5.74
N THR A 415 16.31 -2.31 -4.47
CA THR A 415 15.67 -1.19 -3.78
C THR A 415 16.75 -0.30 -3.19
N MET A 416 16.70 0.98 -3.51
CA MET A 416 17.65 2.00 -3.07
C MET A 416 16.91 3.13 -2.37
N VAL A 417 17.38 3.53 -1.20
CA VAL A 417 16.83 4.63 -0.40
C VAL A 417 17.93 5.63 -0.10
N GLY A 418 17.77 6.87 -0.55
CA GLY A 418 18.79 7.90 -0.37
C GLY A 418 20.17 7.50 -0.91
N GLY A 419 20.22 6.72 -1.99
CA GLY A 419 21.45 6.21 -2.59
C GLY A 419 22.07 5.00 -1.85
N LYS A 420 21.45 4.52 -0.77
CA LYS A 420 21.83 3.29 -0.08
C LYS A 420 21.07 2.12 -0.69
N ILE A 421 21.76 1.09 -1.16
CA ILE A 421 21.11 -0.16 -1.58
C ILE A 421 20.64 -0.89 -0.31
N VAL A 422 19.33 -0.96 -0.10
CA VAL A 422 18.71 -1.62 1.07
C VAL A 422 18.26 -3.04 0.76
N TYR A 423 18.11 -3.36 -0.52
CA TYR A 423 17.89 -4.72 -1.02
C TYR A 423 18.50 -4.88 -2.41
N GLN A 424 19.10 -6.02 -2.66
CA GLN A 424 19.57 -6.47 -3.97
C GLN A 424 19.40 -7.99 -4.07
N ASP A 425 18.74 -8.45 -5.15
CA ASP A 425 18.64 -9.89 -5.47
C ASP A 425 20.00 -10.37 -5.98
N GLU A 426 20.59 -11.35 -5.30
CA GLU A 426 21.90 -11.90 -5.62
C GLU A 426 21.86 -13.09 -6.59
N SER A 427 20.66 -13.50 -7.05
CA SER A 427 20.44 -14.73 -7.82
C SER A 427 20.33 -14.51 -9.34
#